data_6b751db0732ccf878236cfa70c5ea096
#
_entry.id   6b751db0732ccf878236cfa70c5ea096
#
_cell.length_a   1.000
_cell.length_b   1.000
_cell.length_c   1.000
_cell.angle_alpha   90.00
_cell.angle_beta   90.00
_cell.angle_gamma   90.00
#
_symmetry.space_group_name_H-M   'P 1'
#
loop_
_entity.id
_entity.type
_entity.pdbx_description
1 polymer ?
#
loop_
_entity_poly.entity_id
_entity_poly.type
_entity_poly.pdbx_seq_one_letter_code
_entity_poly.pdbx_strand_id
1 'polypeptide(L)'
;FLNVREIQKSPAQQSEIQAKSLINSVISFRSWASHFGGVYVPVSEQYPPNPYLKSPKRDLTTTDGDKLTLINPAYMTRQVFQDFHGKEGLNGHLTSLKPLNPNNTPDAWEAKSLESFERGSVQAMTIEQTSQGAKVFRYMKPLYVDDNCMKCHAEQGYKVGDVRGGISTIIDLREG
;
A
#
# COMPACT_ATOMS: atom_id res chain seq x y z
N PHE A 1 45.22 -1.93 -15.97
CA PHE A 1 44.39 -2.11 -14.75
C PHE A 1 43.38 -0.98 -14.73
N LEU A 2 42.13 -1.28 -15.12
CA LEU A 2 41.00 -0.37 -14.98
C LEU A 2 40.59 -0.33 -13.52
N ASN A 3 40.83 0.80 -12.87
CA ASN A 3 40.41 1.06 -11.49
C ASN A 3 38.89 1.37 -11.54
N VAL A 4 38.03 0.36 -11.47
CA VAL A 4 36.59 0.54 -11.32
C VAL A 4 36.37 1.03 -9.87
N ARG A 5 36.34 2.33 -9.66
CA ARG A 5 35.80 2.89 -8.43
C ARG A 5 34.33 2.51 -8.35
N GLU A 6 34.00 1.54 -7.53
CA GLU A 6 32.60 1.33 -7.12
C GLU A 6 32.11 2.63 -6.48
N ILE A 7 31.18 3.30 -7.17
CA ILE A 7 30.48 4.45 -6.61
C ILE A 7 29.52 3.88 -5.55
N GLN A 8 29.95 3.84 -4.29
CA GLN A 8 29.07 3.49 -3.20
C GLN A 8 27.92 4.50 -3.13
N LYS A 9 26.70 4.01 -3.29
CA LYS A 9 25.50 4.83 -3.12
C LYS A 9 25.38 5.27 -1.67
N SER A 10 24.97 6.52 -1.45
CA SER A 10 24.69 6.99 -0.09
C SER A 10 23.54 6.19 0.56
N PRO A 11 23.48 6.09 1.90
CA PRO A 11 22.37 5.42 2.59
C PRO A 11 20.98 5.91 2.13
N ALA A 12 20.85 7.20 1.90
CA ALA A 12 19.60 7.79 1.38
C ALA A 12 19.24 7.29 -0.03
N GLN A 13 20.24 7.18 -0.93
CA GLN A 13 20.03 6.64 -2.28
C GLN A 13 19.66 5.15 -2.25
N GLN A 14 20.26 4.37 -1.36
CA GLN A 14 19.92 2.97 -1.18
C GLN A 14 18.48 2.81 -0.67
N SER A 15 18.10 3.60 0.35
CA SER A 15 16.72 3.60 0.89
C SER A 15 15.69 4.05 -0.14
N GLU A 16 16.01 5.02 -0.98
CA GLU A 16 15.14 5.44 -2.09
C GLU A 16 14.89 4.29 -3.07
N ILE A 17 15.95 3.59 -3.49
CA ILE A 17 15.83 2.46 -4.42
C ILE A 17 15.02 1.34 -3.78
N GLN A 18 15.28 1.02 -2.52
CA GLN A 18 14.56 -0.01 -1.78
C GLN A 18 13.08 0.35 -1.64
N ALA A 19 12.75 1.57 -1.23
CA ALA A 19 11.39 2.06 -1.08
C ALA A 19 10.61 2.01 -2.41
N LYS A 20 11.22 2.49 -3.50
CA LYS A 20 10.63 2.46 -4.83
C LYS A 20 10.38 1.03 -5.30
N SER A 21 11.33 0.14 -5.11
CA SER A 21 11.20 -1.28 -5.49
C SER A 21 10.06 -1.95 -4.73
N LEU A 22 10.02 -1.77 -3.41
CA LEU A 22 8.98 -2.31 -2.54
C LEU A 22 7.59 -1.83 -2.98
N ILE A 23 7.40 -0.51 -3.07
CA ILE A 23 6.10 0.07 -3.39
C ILE A 23 5.64 -0.32 -4.80
N ASN A 24 6.55 -0.35 -5.78
CA ASN A 24 6.20 -0.79 -7.13
C ASN A 24 5.78 -2.27 -7.16
N SER A 25 6.45 -3.14 -6.42
CA SER A 25 6.08 -4.55 -6.31
C SER A 25 4.69 -4.71 -5.69
N VAL A 26 4.42 -4.01 -4.60
CA VAL A 26 3.09 -4.02 -3.95
C VAL A 26 2.00 -3.52 -4.91
N ILE A 27 2.24 -2.42 -5.63
CA ILE A 27 1.29 -1.89 -6.62
C ILE A 27 1.04 -2.91 -7.74
N SER A 28 2.08 -3.61 -8.21
CA SER A 28 1.93 -4.64 -9.25
C SER A 28 1.06 -5.81 -8.80
N PHE A 29 1.26 -6.33 -7.58
CA PHE A 29 0.41 -7.38 -7.01
C PHE A 29 -1.03 -6.90 -6.79
N ARG A 30 -1.20 -5.65 -6.33
CA ARG A 30 -2.53 -5.04 -6.21
C ARG A 30 -3.24 -4.95 -7.55
N SER A 31 -2.54 -4.49 -8.58
CA SER A 31 -3.11 -4.36 -9.93
C SER A 31 -3.51 -5.73 -10.47
N TRP A 32 -2.66 -6.74 -10.29
CA TRP A 32 -3.00 -8.12 -10.65
C TRP A 32 -4.28 -8.59 -9.94
N ALA A 33 -4.37 -8.45 -8.62
CA ALA A 33 -5.55 -8.85 -7.85
C ALA A 33 -6.80 -8.04 -8.25
N SER A 34 -6.65 -6.76 -8.60
CA SER A 34 -7.74 -5.90 -9.06
C SER A 34 -8.38 -6.40 -10.36
N HIS A 35 -7.60 -6.97 -11.27
CA HIS A 35 -8.12 -7.56 -12.52
C HIS A 35 -9.19 -8.62 -12.27
N PHE A 36 -9.04 -9.40 -11.22
CA PHE A 36 -9.98 -10.46 -10.83
C PHE A 36 -11.01 -9.99 -9.79
N GLY A 37 -10.93 -8.73 -9.34
CA GLY A 37 -11.79 -8.19 -8.27
C GLY A 37 -11.35 -8.63 -6.87
N GLY A 38 -10.24 -9.34 -6.75
CA GLY A 38 -9.71 -9.95 -5.54
C GLY A 38 -9.51 -11.46 -5.66
N VAL A 39 -9.16 -12.10 -4.57
CA VAL A 39 -8.95 -13.55 -4.48
C VAL A 39 -9.79 -14.13 -3.34
N TYR A 40 -10.36 -15.31 -3.53
CA TYR A 40 -11.04 -16.03 -2.46
C TYR A 40 -10.05 -16.91 -1.70
N VAL A 41 -10.11 -16.81 -0.37
CA VAL A 41 -9.27 -17.62 0.53
C VAL A 41 -10.16 -18.30 1.58
N PRO A 42 -9.72 -19.43 2.15
CA PRO A 42 -10.40 -20.02 3.29
C PRO A 42 -10.50 -19.05 4.47
N VAL A 43 -11.69 -18.97 5.08
CA VAL A 43 -11.89 -18.16 6.29
C VAL A 43 -11.11 -18.75 7.45
N SER A 44 -10.35 -17.92 8.16
CA SER A 44 -9.62 -18.30 9.37
C SER A 44 -9.66 -17.16 10.39
N GLU A 45 -9.23 -17.44 11.62
CA GLU A 45 -9.08 -16.40 12.65
C GLU A 45 -8.06 -15.34 12.25
N GLN A 46 -6.98 -15.75 11.57
CA GLN A 46 -5.94 -14.84 11.06
C GLN A 46 -6.43 -14.00 9.88
N TYR A 47 -7.26 -14.59 9.01
CA TYR A 47 -7.78 -13.96 7.80
C TYR A 47 -9.32 -13.96 7.80
N PRO A 48 -9.94 -13.15 8.68
CA PRO A 48 -11.40 -13.05 8.73
C PRO A 48 -11.94 -12.29 7.52
N PRO A 49 -13.25 -12.42 7.24
CA PRO A 49 -13.93 -11.62 6.24
C PRO A 49 -13.71 -10.11 6.46
N ASN A 50 -13.44 -9.36 5.38
CA ASN A 50 -13.23 -7.93 5.47
C ASN A 50 -14.53 -7.20 5.89
N PRO A 51 -14.61 -6.60 7.09
CA PRO A 51 -15.84 -5.96 7.58
C PRO A 51 -16.23 -4.71 6.78
N TYR A 52 -15.27 -4.12 6.05
CA TYR A 52 -15.48 -2.91 5.24
C TYR A 52 -15.86 -3.22 3.78
N LEU A 53 -15.88 -4.50 3.39
CA LEU A 53 -16.29 -4.93 2.05
C LEU A 53 -17.79 -5.26 2.04
N LYS A 54 -18.60 -4.32 1.56
CA LYS A 54 -20.04 -4.51 1.35
C LYS A 54 -20.27 -5.12 -0.04
N SER A 55 -20.23 -6.45 -0.12
CA SER A 55 -20.52 -7.18 -1.35
C SER A 55 -21.33 -8.43 -1.03
N PRO A 56 -22.41 -8.72 -1.77
CA PRO A 56 -23.17 -9.97 -1.59
C PRO A 56 -22.35 -11.21 -1.95
N LYS A 57 -21.26 -11.03 -2.71
CA LYS A 57 -20.32 -12.09 -3.09
C LYS A 57 -19.06 -12.09 -2.23
N ARG A 58 -19.04 -11.39 -1.07
CA ARG A 58 -17.88 -11.38 -0.21
C ARG A 58 -17.55 -12.77 0.33
N ASP A 59 -18.55 -13.49 0.79
CA ASP A 59 -18.40 -14.80 1.40
C ASP A 59 -19.10 -15.86 0.55
N LEU A 60 -18.44 -16.97 0.31
CA LEU A 60 -18.94 -18.11 -0.47
C LEU A 60 -18.79 -19.39 0.34
N THR A 61 -19.61 -20.39 -0.02
CA THR A 61 -19.43 -21.77 0.45
C THR A 61 -19.21 -22.66 -0.77
N THR A 62 -18.18 -23.47 -0.76
CA THR A 62 -17.91 -24.45 -1.82
C THR A 62 -18.92 -25.58 -1.78
N THR A 63 -18.96 -26.41 -2.82
CA THR A 63 -19.80 -27.63 -2.86
C THR A 63 -19.43 -28.61 -1.75
N ASP A 64 -18.18 -28.59 -1.28
CA ASP A 64 -17.66 -29.46 -0.22
C ASP A 64 -17.86 -28.88 1.19
N GLY A 65 -18.47 -27.66 1.27
CA GLY A 65 -18.81 -27.02 2.53
C GLY A 65 -17.76 -26.06 3.10
N ASP A 66 -16.64 -25.83 2.40
CA ASP A 66 -15.62 -24.88 2.84
C ASP A 66 -16.11 -23.45 2.73
N LYS A 67 -15.84 -22.65 3.76
CA LYS A 67 -16.15 -21.23 3.79
C LYS A 67 -14.99 -20.41 3.21
N LEU A 68 -15.26 -19.65 2.18
CA LEU A 68 -14.31 -18.75 1.53
C LEU A 68 -14.73 -17.30 1.72
N THR A 69 -13.77 -16.39 1.81
CA THR A 69 -14.01 -14.94 1.80
C THR A 69 -13.16 -14.25 0.76
N LEU A 70 -13.69 -13.17 0.18
CA LEU A 70 -13.03 -12.37 -0.83
C LEU A 70 -12.04 -11.41 -0.17
N ILE A 71 -10.77 -11.57 -0.48
CA ILE A 71 -9.70 -10.65 -0.16
C ILE A 71 -9.57 -9.66 -1.33
N ASN A 72 -10.10 -8.46 -1.17
CA ASN A 72 -9.95 -7.40 -2.16
C ASN A 72 -8.52 -6.80 -2.10
N PRO A 73 -8.05 -6.09 -3.16
CA PRO A 73 -6.68 -5.58 -3.22
C PRO A 73 -6.26 -4.70 -2.05
N ALA A 74 -7.19 -3.91 -1.49
CA ALA A 74 -6.90 -3.06 -0.32
C ALA A 74 -6.68 -3.90 0.94
N TYR A 75 -7.51 -4.93 1.15
CA TYR A 75 -7.41 -5.82 2.30
C TYR A 75 -6.15 -6.67 2.22
N MET A 76 -5.83 -7.23 1.04
CA MET A 76 -4.60 -7.96 0.79
C MET A 76 -3.37 -7.12 1.19
N THR A 77 -3.29 -5.87 0.73
CA THR A 77 -2.17 -4.99 1.03
C THR A 77 -2.02 -4.74 2.54
N ARG A 78 -3.14 -4.50 3.24
CA ARG A 78 -3.10 -4.32 4.70
C ARG A 78 -2.63 -5.56 5.43
N GLN A 79 -3.14 -6.74 5.06
CA GLN A 79 -2.72 -8.01 5.68
C GLN A 79 -1.22 -8.24 5.48
N VAL A 80 -0.71 -8.05 4.27
CA VAL A 80 0.73 -8.18 3.98
C VAL A 80 1.55 -7.22 4.86
N PHE A 81 1.15 -5.96 4.96
CA PHE A 81 1.86 -5.01 5.82
C PHE A 81 1.75 -5.33 7.32
N GLN A 82 0.62 -5.86 7.78
CA GLN A 82 0.44 -6.27 9.18
C GLN A 82 1.24 -7.51 9.53
N ASP A 83 1.19 -8.55 8.69
CA ASP A 83 1.83 -9.85 8.96
C ASP A 83 3.36 -9.77 8.87
N PHE A 84 3.87 -8.86 8.06
CA PHE A 84 5.31 -8.67 7.83
C PHE A 84 5.85 -7.36 8.39
N HIS A 85 5.08 -6.65 9.22
CA HIS A 85 5.53 -5.40 9.84
C HIS A 85 6.85 -5.60 10.60
N GLY A 86 7.83 -4.76 10.31
CA GLY A 86 9.16 -4.82 10.91
C GLY A 86 10.03 -5.99 10.46
N LYS A 87 9.49 -6.93 9.68
CA LYS A 87 10.24 -8.02 9.08
C LYS A 87 10.79 -7.58 7.72
N GLU A 88 12.06 -7.85 7.47
CA GLU A 88 12.73 -7.59 6.19
C GLU A 88 12.55 -6.14 5.68
N GLY A 89 12.33 -5.17 6.58
CA GLY A 89 12.14 -3.76 6.22
C GLY A 89 10.77 -3.43 5.61
N LEU A 90 9.79 -4.32 5.72
CA LEU A 90 8.45 -4.11 5.18
C LEU A 90 7.61 -3.27 6.14
N ASN A 91 7.76 -1.94 6.07
CA ASN A 91 6.98 -0.98 6.83
C ASN A 91 6.14 -0.14 5.86
N GLY A 92 4.94 -0.63 5.55
CA GLY A 92 4.05 0.04 4.60
C GLY A 92 2.72 0.46 5.22
N HIS A 93 2.14 1.54 4.69
CA HIS A 93 0.82 2.01 5.07
C HIS A 93 -0.02 2.33 3.82
N LEU A 94 -1.22 1.75 3.78
CA LEU A 94 -2.25 2.07 2.79
C LEU A 94 -3.14 3.17 3.36
N THR A 95 -3.23 4.32 2.71
CA THR A 95 -3.93 5.48 3.26
C THR A 95 -4.81 6.20 2.24
N SER A 96 -5.76 7.02 2.71
CA SER A 96 -6.67 7.80 1.89
C SER A 96 -7.21 9.00 2.66
N LEU A 97 -7.49 10.11 1.97
CA LEU A 97 -8.20 11.26 2.55
C LEU A 97 -9.66 10.96 2.92
N LYS A 98 -10.25 9.92 2.29
CA LYS A 98 -11.62 9.44 2.57
C LYS A 98 -11.58 7.93 2.89
N PRO A 99 -11.00 7.54 4.04
CA PRO A 99 -10.82 6.13 4.37
C PRO A 99 -12.15 5.48 4.75
N LEU A 100 -12.44 4.30 4.18
CA LEU A 100 -13.55 3.44 4.64
C LEU A 100 -13.16 2.69 5.92
N ASN A 101 -11.88 2.33 6.03
CA ASN A 101 -11.30 1.71 7.21
C ASN A 101 -10.52 2.79 7.98
N PRO A 102 -10.82 3.01 9.27
CA PRO A 102 -10.10 4.00 10.10
C PRO A 102 -8.58 3.79 10.13
N ASN A 103 -8.11 2.55 10.01
CA ASN A 103 -6.68 2.24 9.97
C ASN A 103 -5.97 2.76 8.70
N ASN A 104 -6.72 3.26 7.72
CA ASN A 104 -6.18 3.90 6.52
C ASN A 104 -6.17 5.44 6.65
N THR A 105 -6.36 5.98 7.85
CA THR A 105 -6.28 7.42 8.09
C THR A 105 -4.84 7.89 7.91
N PRO A 106 -4.59 8.92 7.08
CA PRO A 106 -3.24 9.40 6.82
C PRO A 106 -2.68 10.15 8.04
N ASP A 107 -1.37 10.06 8.23
CA ASP A 107 -0.66 11.01 9.08
C ASP A 107 -0.51 12.37 8.38
N ALA A 108 0.07 13.37 9.07
CA ALA A 108 0.16 14.74 8.55
C ALA A 108 0.99 14.84 7.26
N TRP A 109 2.06 14.04 7.11
CA TRP A 109 2.87 14.02 5.89
C TRP A 109 2.15 13.29 4.76
N GLU A 110 1.51 12.17 5.05
CA GLU A 110 0.72 11.41 4.07
C GLU A 110 -0.47 12.23 3.55
N ALA A 111 -1.16 12.98 4.42
CA ALA A 111 -2.26 13.85 4.01
C ALA A 111 -1.80 14.92 3.02
N LYS A 112 -0.70 15.63 3.33
CA LYS A 112 -0.09 16.63 2.43
C LYS A 112 0.37 15.99 1.11
N SER A 113 0.89 14.77 1.16
CA SER A 113 1.31 14.03 -0.03
C SER A 113 0.11 13.68 -0.90
N LEU A 114 -0.99 13.19 -0.32
CA LEU A 114 -2.24 12.89 -1.03
C LEU A 114 -2.82 14.13 -1.70
N GLU A 115 -2.86 15.27 -1.00
CA GLU A 115 -3.27 16.55 -1.59
C GLU A 115 -2.36 16.98 -2.75
N SER A 116 -1.05 16.73 -2.66
CA SER A 116 -0.13 17.01 -3.77
C SER A 116 -0.36 16.12 -4.97
N PHE A 117 -0.76 14.86 -4.75
CA PHE A 117 -1.12 13.93 -5.82
C PHE A 117 -2.39 14.35 -6.54
N GLU A 118 -3.39 14.89 -5.84
CA GLU A 118 -4.59 15.49 -6.45
C GLU A 118 -4.25 16.70 -7.35
N ARG A 119 -3.11 17.37 -7.07
CA ARG A 119 -2.57 18.46 -7.90
C ARG A 119 -1.60 18.00 -8.99
N GLY A 120 -1.42 16.68 -9.17
CA GLY A 120 -0.64 16.09 -10.26
C GLY A 120 0.76 15.60 -9.90
N SER A 121 1.17 15.63 -8.62
CA SER A 121 2.41 14.96 -8.19
C SER A 121 2.28 13.45 -8.35
N VAL A 122 3.37 12.78 -8.75
CA VAL A 122 3.36 11.32 -9.02
C VAL A 122 4.05 10.50 -7.94
N GLN A 123 4.71 11.17 -7.01
CA GLN A 123 5.36 10.57 -5.84
C GLN A 123 5.66 11.66 -4.80
N ALA A 124 5.85 11.25 -3.55
CA ALA A 124 6.37 12.09 -2.48
C ALA A 124 7.47 11.35 -1.73
N MET A 125 8.47 12.08 -1.27
CA MET A 125 9.54 11.54 -0.44
C MET A 125 10.08 12.61 0.50
N THR A 126 10.60 12.17 1.65
CA THR A 126 11.26 13.02 2.63
C THR A 126 12.24 12.21 3.47
N ILE A 127 13.19 12.90 4.08
CA ILE A 127 13.98 12.37 5.19
C ILE A 127 13.54 13.14 6.43
N GLU A 128 13.16 12.42 7.46
CA GLU A 128 12.73 13.02 8.72
C GLU A 128 13.37 12.31 9.90
N GLN A 129 13.32 12.93 11.05
CA GLN A 129 13.78 12.36 12.30
C GLN A 129 12.58 11.91 13.12
N THR A 130 12.60 10.67 13.58
CA THR A 130 11.55 10.15 14.46
C THR A 130 11.64 10.81 15.85
N SER A 131 10.58 10.67 16.65
CA SER A 131 10.56 11.13 18.05
C SER A 131 11.66 10.49 18.92
N GLN A 132 12.20 9.36 18.48
CA GLN A 132 13.31 8.66 19.14
C GLN A 132 14.70 9.05 18.61
N GLY A 133 14.75 10.03 17.68
CA GLY A 133 15.99 10.54 17.12
C GLY A 133 16.54 9.77 15.92
N ALA A 134 15.92 8.68 15.50
CA ALA A 134 16.35 7.93 14.33
C ALA A 134 16.00 8.68 13.04
N LYS A 135 16.91 8.72 12.07
CA LYS A 135 16.63 9.25 10.73
C LYS A 135 15.94 8.18 9.89
N VAL A 136 14.87 8.55 9.21
CA VAL A 136 14.11 7.68 8.34
C VAL A 136 13.89 8.30 6.97
N PHE A 137 13.89 7.49 5.94
CA PHE A 137 13.45 7.86 4.61
C PHE A 137 12.00 7.43 4.44
N ARG A 138 11.14 8.37 4.04
CA ARG A 138 9.74 8.10 3.71
C ARG A 138 9.51 8.26 2.22
N TYR A 139 8.74 7.35 1.67
CA TYR A 139 8.35 7.37 0.27
C TYR A 139 6.88 7.02 0.12
N MET A 140 6.20 7.68 -0.80
CA MET A 140 4.78 7.45 -1.08
C MET A 140 4.47 7.58 -2.55
N LYS A 141 3.57 6.72 -3.05
CA LYS A 141 2.97 6.81 -4.38
C LYS A 141 1.45 6.89 -4.31
N PRO A 142 0.81 7.61 -5.25
CA PRO A 142 -0.63 7.62 -5.40
C PRO A 142 -1.14 6.27 -5.93
N LEU A 143 -2.38 5.97 -5.55
CA LEU A 143 -3.21 4.92 -6.14
C LEU A 143 -4.34 5.58 -6.89
N TYR A 144 -4.39 5.35 -8.18
CA TYR A 144 -5.45 5.88 -9.04
C TYR A 144 -6.61 4.90 -9.17
N VAL A 145 -7.80 5.46 -9.34
CA VAL A 145 -9.00 4.69 -9.68
C VAL A 145 -8.87 4.19 -11.12
N ASP A 146 -9.03 2.89 -11.32
CA ASP A 146 -9.20 2.25 -12.62
C ASP A 146 -10.65 1.73 -12.80
N ASP A 147 -10.97 1.19 -13.98
CA ASP A 147 -12.30 0.65 -14.28
C ASP A 147 -12.74 -0.46 -13.31
N ASN A 148 -11.78 -1.27 -12.82
CA ASN A 148 -12.06 -2.33 -11.86
C ASN A 148 -12.40 -1.77 -10.47
N CYS A 149 -11.83 -0.62 -10.11
CA CYS A 149 -12.12 0.07 -8.86
C CYS A 149 -13.57 0.59 -8.80
N MET A 150 -14.15 0.94 -9.96
CA MET A 150 -15.49 1.51 -10.05
C MET A 150 -16.59 0.55 -9.59
N LYS A 151 -16.37 -0.76 -9.67
CA LYS A 151 -17.33 -1.77 -9.18
C LYS A 151 -17.69 -1.61 -7.70
N CYS A 152 -16.77 -1.06 -6.89
CA CYS A 152 -16.96 -0.86 -5.45
C CYS A 152 -16.94 0.61 -5.03
N HIS A 153 -16.35 1.50 -5.84
CA HIS A 153 -16.09 2.89 -5.47
C HIS A 153 -16.92 3.93 -6.22
N ALA A 154 -17.75 3.51 -7.20
CA ALA A 154 -18.64 4.42 -7.93
C ALA A 154 -19.58 5.20 -7.00
N GLU A 155 -20.15 4.54 -5.97
CA GLU A 155 -21.05 5.16 -5.00
C GLU A 155 -20.36 6.23 -4.12
N GLN A 156 -19.03 6.25 -4.06
CA GLN A 156 -18.26 7.25 -3.34
C GLN A 156 -17.97 8.51 -4.17
N GLY A 157 -18.43 8.58 -5.42
CA GLY A 157 -18.26 9.71 -6.31
C GLY A 157 -16.92 9.80 -7.03
N TYR A 158 -16.11 8.74 -6.98
CA TYR A 158 -14.84 8.68 -7.72
C TYR A 158 -15.05 8.46 -9.23
N LYS A 159 -14.11 8.97 -10.01
CA LYS A 159 -13.99 8.75 -11.45
C LYS A 159 -12.67 8.05 -11.76
N VAL A 160 -12.61 7.35 -12.88
CA VAL A 160 -11.35 6.78 -13.39
C VAL A 160 -10.32 7.89 -13.53
N GLY A 161 -9.12 7.65 -13.00
CA GLY A 161 -8.03 8.61 -12.95
C GLY A 161 -7.95 9.44 -11.67
N ASP A 162 -8.99 9.46 -10.83
CA ASP A 162 -8.93 10.15 -9.54
C ASP A 162 -7.93 9.46 -8.58
N VAL A 163 -7.33 10.25 -7.68
CA VAL A 163 -6.51 9.73 -6.59
C VAL A 163 -7.42 9.11 -5.53
N ARG A 164 -7.41 7.77 -5.42
CA ARG A 164 -8.19 7.03 -4.41
C ARG A 164 -7.52 7.02 -3.05
N GLY A 165 -6.20 7.11 -3.05
CA GLY A 165 -5.36 7.03 -1.86
C GLY A 165 -3.90 6.91 -2.24
N GLY A 166 -3.10 6.39 -1.33
CA GLY A 166 -1.68 6.17 -1.56
C GLY A 166 -1.14 4.99 -0.76
N ILE A 167 0.05 4.58 -1.13
CA ILE A 167 0.86 3.62 -0.38
C ILE A 167 2.15 4.32 0.01
N SER A 168 2.43 4.36 1.30
CA SER A 168 3.69 4.86 1.86
C SER A 168 4.53 3.73 2.44
N THR A 169 5.82 3.99 2.58
CA THR A 169 6.77 3.15 3.33
C THR A 169 7.77 4.02 4.06
N ILE A 170 8.30 3.46 5.16
CA ILE A 170 9.33 4.07 5.98
C ILE A 170 10.52 3.11 6.02
N ILE A 171 11.72 3.62 5.76
CA ILE A 171 12.97 2.88 5.79
C ILE A 171 13.94 3.59 6.72
N ASP A 172 14.48 2.87 7.69
CA ASP A 172 15.50 3.40 8.59
C ASP A 172 16.79 3.70 7.81
N LEU A 173 17.26 4.95 7.95
CA LEU A 173 18.58 5.35 7.46
C LEU A 173 19.61 4.92 8.51
N ARG A 174 20.10 3.69 8.41
CA ARG A 174 21.22 3.23 9.24
C ARG A 174 22.49 3.93 8.74
N GLU A 175 23.12 4.66 9.63
CA GLU A 175 24.51 5.07 9.42
C GLU A 175 25.34 3.79 9.46
N GLY A 176 25.96 3.45 8.30
CA GLY A 176 26.87 2.31 8.18
C GLY A 176 28.22 2.55 8.84
#